data_ea883bc8777ab349716a99bef7ee50bb
#
_entry.id   ea883bc8777ab349716a99bef7ee50bb
#
_cell.length_a   1.000
_cell.length_b   1.000
_cell.length_c   1.000
_cell.angle_alpha   90.00
_cell.angle_beta   90.00
_cell.angle_gamma   90.00
#
_symmetry.space_group_name_H-M   'P 1'
#
loop_
_entity.id
_entity.type
_entity.pdbx_description
1 polymer ?
#
loop_
_entity_poly.entity_id
_entity_poly.type
_entity_poly.pdbx_seq_one_letter_code
_entity_poly.pdbx_strand_id
1 'polypeptide(L)'
;MRFFTPCFFLLAGIVGNGFGQVADAKNTVPDNVPEYPLSLYKEATFEAQNLYNGRLYNIYDSREEEFQFFDSRKLVKGTVYYDGQRYENIPMMYDIVSDELVITHANGYENILLQSPKVKYFSLHDHNFKRFESGQEINADMKTGFYDQVYTGKTKILVRRIKQRQEKIVEKKVIALFPGKNFYYVKKDGRYYSVHSKKSFFALFPEQKKELRKELRENRIKFRKNREAAIITMVARYDELTKQ
;
A
#
# COMPACT_ATOMS: atom_id res chain seq x y z
N MET A 1 -51.95 34.72 73.39
CA MET A 1 -50.58 34.55 73.00
C MET A 1 -50.54 33.34 72.01
N ARG A 2 -50.41 33.64 70.74
CA ARG A 2 -50.45 32.65 69.66
C ARG A 2 -49.00 32.51 69.10
N PHE A 3 -48.42 31.34 69.23
CA PHE A 3 -47.13 31.03 68.63
C PHE A 3 -47.35 30.52 67.22
N PHE A 4 -46.77 31.20 66.25
CA PHE A 4 -46.66 30.81 64.83
C PHE A 4 -45.38 30.05 64.67
N THR A 5 -45.43 28.81 64.14
CA THR A 5 -44.30 28.02 63.75
C THR A 5 -44.19 28.07 62.23
N PRO A 6 -43.05 28.53 61.62
CA PRO A 6 -42.88 28.46 60.20
C PRO A 6 -42.33 27.08 59.77
N CYS A 7 -43.05 26.47 58.86
CA CYS A 7 -42.66 25.21 58.21
C CYS A 7 -41.60 25.50 57.19
N PHE A 8 -40.41 24.91 57.36
CA PHE A 8 -39.26 25.02 56.37
C PHE A 8 -39.37 23.89 55.38
N PHE A 9 -39.73 24.17 54.12
CA PHE A 9 -39.67 23.21 53.03
C PHE A 9 -38.23 23.15 52.48
N LEU A 10 -37.58 22.00 52.67
CA LEU A 10 -36.28 21.69 52.11
C LEU A 10 -36.49 21.14 50.70
N LEU A 11 -36.19 21.95 49.66
CA LEU A 11 -36.13 21.48 48.28
C LEU A 11 -34.76 20.81 48.06
N ALA A 12 -34.75 19.48 48.00
CA ALA A 12 -33.58 18.71 47.56
C ALA A 12 -33.49 18.75 46.03
N GLY A 13 -32.56 19.57 45.53
CA GLY A 13 -32.20 19.57 44.11
C GLY A 13 -31.40 18.32 43.74
N ILE A 14 -32.00 17.46 42.93
CA ILE A 14 -31.28 16.33 42.30
C ILE A 14 -30.48 16.90 41.14
N VAL A 15 -29.15 17.01 41.33
CA VAL A 15 -28.21 17.28 40.23
C VAL A 15 -27.97 15.97 39.49
N GLY A 16 -28.68 15.75 38.41
CA GLY A 16 -28.43 14.65 37.48
C GLY A 16 -27.18 14.93 36.67
N ASN A 17 -26.07 14.26 36.98
CA ASN A 17 -24.91 14.19 36.11
C ASN A 17 -25.24 13.32 34.88
N GLY A 18 -25.68 13.95 33.80
CA GLY A 18 -25.79 13.31 32.51
C GLY A 18 -24.40 13.04 31.93
N PHE A 19 -23.84 11.86 32.15
CA PHE A 19 -22.73 11.36 31.35
C PHE A 19 -23.26 11.04 29.96
N GLY A 20 -23.04 11.97 29.04
CA GLY A 20 -23.20 11.72 27.61
C GLY A 20 -22.19 10.66 27.21
N GLN A 21 -22.64 9.41 27.05
CA GLN A 21 -21.87 8.39 26.36
C GLN A 21 -21.79 8.83 24.88
N VAL A 22 -20.61 9.30 24.48
CA VAL A 22 -20.25 9.36 23.07
C VAL A 22 -20.12 7.91 22.62
N ALA A 23 -21.17 7.40 22.01
CA ALA A 23 -21.10 6.11 21.33
C ALA A 23 -20.09 6.25 20.19
N ASP A 24 -18.97 5.56 20.29
CA ASP A 24 -18.10 5.28 19.16
C ASP A 24 -18.97 4.63 18.07
N ALA A 25 -19.39 5.44 17.11
CA ALA A 25 -20.02 4.94 15.90
C ALA A 25 -18.97 4.17 15.10
N LYS A 26 -18.69 2.92 15.49
CA LYS A 26 -18.16 1.93 14.58
C LYS A 26 -19.13 1.90 13.42
N ASN A 27 -18.72 2.39 12.25
CA ASN A 27 -19.39 2.19 10.99
C ASN A 27 -19.37 0.69 10.63
N THR A 28 -20.08 -0.11 11.40
CA THR A 28 -20.49 -1.44 11.02
C THR A 28 -21.69 -1.27 10.11
N VAL A 29 -21.45 -1.33 8.79
CA VAL A 29 -22.55 -1.54 7.83
C VAL A 29 -23.28 -2.80 8.30
N PRO A 30 -24.61 -2.75 8.55
CA PRO A 30 -25.34 -3.95 8.96
C PRO A 30 -25.20 -5.01 7.86
N ASP A 31 -24.90 -6.25 8.23
CA ASP A 31 -24.78 -7.39 7.30
C ASP A 31 -26.06 -7.71 6.52
N ASN A 32 -27.14 -6.95 6.73
CA ASN A 32 -28.48 -7.15 6.15
C ASN A 32 -28.98 -5.96 5.34
N VAL A 33 -28.11 -5.14 4.76
CA VAL A 33 -28.55 -4.13 3.79
C VAL A 33 -28.92 -4.86 2.48
N PRO A 34 -30.17 -4.77 1.98
CA PRO A 34 -30.51 -5.38 0.69
C PRO A 34 -29.52 -4.92 -0.39
N GLU A 35 -28.98 -5.85 -1.15
CA GLU A 35 -27.95 -5.60 -2.18
C GLU A 35 -28.40 -4.57 -3.23
N TYR A 36 -29.69 -4.54 -3.52
CA TYR A 36 -30.30 -3.67 -4.54
C TYR A 36 -30.22 -2.15 -4.21
N PRO A 37 -30.58 -1.66 -3.02
CA PRO A 37 -30.41 -0.24 -2.68
C PRO A 37 -28.94 0.21 -2.65
N LEU A 38 -28.03 -0.67 -2.23
CA LEU A 38 -26.60 -0.37 -2.21
C LEU A 38 -26.02 -0.28 -3.64
N SER A 39 -26.46 -1.13 -4.56
CA SER A 39 -26.03 -1.08 -5.95
C SER A 39 -26.52 0.18 -6.66
N LEU A 40 -27.78 0.57 -6.46
CA LEU A 40 -28.33 1.83 -7.00
C LEU A 40 -27.60 3.06 -6.46
N TYR A 41 -27.27 3.09 -5.16
CA TYR A 41 -26.53 4.19 -4.57
C TYR A 41 -25.12 4.27 -5.15
N LYS A 42 -24.42 3.14 -5.28
CA LYS A 42 -23.09 3.07 -5.91
C LYS A 42 -23.11 3.54 -7.36
N GLU A 43 -24.13 3.15 -8.12
CA GLU A 43 -24.28 3.57 -9.52
C GLU A 43 -24.57 5.08 -9.64
N ALA A 44 -25.50 5.59 -8.84
CA ALA A 44 -25.87 7.02 -8.85
C ALA A 44 -24.74 7.95 -8.37
N THR A 45 -23.81 7.46 -7.51
CA THR A 45 -22.70 8.27 -6.98
C THR A 45 -21.37 7.98 -7.67
N PHE A 46 -21.32 7.09 -8.64
CA PHE A 46 -20.08 6.61 -9.25
C PHE A 46 -19.22 7.74 -9.84
N GLU A 47 -19.81 8.65 -10.61
CA GLU A 47 -19.09 9.77 -11.23
C GLU A 47 -18.69 10.86 -10.22
N ALA A 48 -19.43 10.99 -9.13
CA ALA A 48 -19.20 12.00 -8.09
C ALA A 48 -18.19 11.55 -7.02
N GLN A 49 -17.60 10.36 -7.15
CA GLN A 49 -16.64 9.85 -6.16
C GLN A 49 -15.34 10.66 -6.19
N ASN A 50 -14.79 10.94 -5.01
CA ASN A 50 -13.50 11.64 -4.83
C ASN A 50 -12.35 10.95 -5.59
N LEU A 51 -12.50 9.67 -5.91
CA LEU A 51 -11.53 8.90 -6.68
C LEU A 51 -11.23 9.53 -8.04
N TYR A 52 -12.24 10.13 -8.69
CA TYR A 52 -12.11 10.67 -10.05
C TYR A 52 -11.69 12.14 -10.12
N ASN A 53 -11.37 12.76 -8.97
CA ASN A 53 -10.85 14.13 -8.89
C ASN A 53 -9.32 14.15 -9.07
N GLY A 54 -8.82 13.52 -10.12
CA GLY A 54 -7.40 13.44 -10.44
C GLY A 54 -7.00 14.38 -11.59
N ARG A 55 -5.69 14.57 -11.74
CA ARG A 55 -5.12 15.29 -12.89
C ARG A 55 -5.09 14.37 -14.11
N LEU A 56 -5.43 14.88 -15.30
CA LEU A 56 -5.28 14.13 -16.55
C LEU A 56 -3.86 13.57 -16.69
N TYR A 57 -3.80 12.31 -17.09
CA TYR A 57 -2.55 11.62 -17.36
C TYR A 57 -2.43 11.30 -18.86
N ASN A 58 -1.39 11.85 -19.49
CA ASN A 58 -1.04 11.52 -20.85
C ASN A 58 0.17 10.58 -20.85
N ILE A 59 0.03 9.44 -21.56
CA ILE A 59 1.16 8.53 -21.73
C ILE A 59 2.22 9.24 -22.57
N TYR A 60 3.37 9.54 -21.95
CA TYR A 60 4.42 10.35 -22.58
C TYR A 60 5.39 9.58 -23.48
N ASP A 61 5.27 8.25 -23.49
CA ASP A 61 5.97 7.41 -24.47
C ASP A 61 5.03 6.37 -25.05
N SER A 62 4.84 6.39 -26.36
CA SER A 62 3.81 5.59 -27.03
C SER A 62 4.28 4.22 -27.50
N ARG A 63 5.56 3.87 -27.35
CA ARG A 63 6.08 2.58 -27.82
C ARG A 63 5.60 1.43 -26.95
N GLU A 64 5.29 0.31 -27.58
CA GLU A 64 4.76 -0.87 -26.87
C GLU A 64 5.85 -1.66 -26.17
N GLU A 65 7.07 -1.68 -26.73
CA GLU A 65 8.18 -2.52 -26.25
C GLU A 65 8.85 -1.97 -24.99
N GLU A 66 8.89 -0.64 -24.83
CA GLU A 66 9.50 0.05 -23.71
C GLU A 66 8.50 1.02 -23.08
N PHE A 67 8.21 0.87 -21.82
CA PHE A 67 7.20 1.66 -21.13
C PHE A 67 7.54 1.93 -19.66
N GLN A 68 6.96 2.99 -19.13
CA GLN A 68 7.15 3.48 -17.76
C GLN A 68 6.42 2.68 -16.68
N PHE A 69 5.45 1.87 -17.04
CA PHE A 69 4.57 1.20 -16.09
C PHE A 69 5.19 -0.05 -15.45
N PHE A 70 4.66 -0.43 -14.30
CA PHE A 70 4.93 -1.70 -13.68
C PHE A 70 4.32 -2.83 -14.51
N ASP A 71 5.10 -3.86 -14.75
CA ASP A 71 4.75 -5.11 -15.45
C ASP A 71 4.18 -4.92 -16.86
N SER A 72 3.09 -4.18 -17.06
CA SER A 72 2.47 -4.02 -18.37
C SER A 72 1.94 -2.60 -18.60
N ARG A 73 1.69 -2.28 -19.87
CA ARG A 73 1.05 -1.03 -20.32
C ARG A 73 -0.48 -1.13 -20.33
N LYS A 74 -1.01 -2.29 -19.99
CA LYS A 74 -2.47 -2.53 -19.99
C LYS A 74 -3.06 -2.14 -18.65
N LEU A 75 -4.23 -1.52 -18.69
CA LEU A 75 -5.05 -1.32 -17.51
C LEU A 75 -5.50 -2.66 -16.94
N VAL A 76 -5.28 -2.84 -15.66
CA VAL A 76 -5.65 -4.06 -14.92
C VAL A 76 -6.58 -3.68 -13.79
N LYS A 77 -7.63 -4.44 -13.59
CA LYS A 77 -8.55 -4.24 -12.47
C LYS A 77 -7.85 -4.57 -11.16
N GLY A 78 -7.86 -3.64 -10.24
CA GLY A 78 -7.28 -3.79 -8.91
C GLY A 78 -8.12 -3.12 -7.84
N THR A 79 -7.60 -3.12 -6.62
CA THR A 79 -8.20 -2.45 -5.46
C THR A 79 -7.32 -1.28 -5.06
N VAL A 80 -7.91 -0.15 -4.72
CA VAL A 80 -7.18 1.01 -4.18
C VAL A 80 -7.88 1.55 -2.94
N TYR A 81 -7.09 1.89 -1.92
CA TYR A 81 -7.55 2.65 -0.76
C TYR A 81 -7.10 4.10 -0.92
N TYR A 82 -8.06 4.98 -1.19
CA TYR A 82 -7.83 6.37 -1.53
C TYR A 82 -8.73 7.28 -0.70
N ASP A 83 -8.15 8.32 -0.11
CA ASP A 83 -8.87 9.35 0.66
C ASP A 83 -9.84 8.80 1.72
N GLY A 84 -9.40 7.75 2.45
CA GLY A 84 -10.18 7.12 3.51
C GLY A 84 -11.15 6.03 3.05
N GLN A 85 -11.31 5.78 1.75
CA GLN A 85 -12.26 4.83 1.19
C GLN A 85 -11.57 3.75 0.34
N ARG A 86 -12.12 2.53 0.36
CA ARG A 86 -11.68 1.42 -0.47
C ARG A 86 -12.53 1.32 -1.72
N TYR A 87 -11.86 1.23 -2.87
CA TYR A 87 -12.48 1.06 -4.19
C TYR A 87 -11.96 -0.25 -4.80
N GLU A 88 -12.86 -1.03 -5.37
CA GLU A 88 -12.56 -2.34 -5.96
C GLU A 88 -12.84 -2.35 -7.46
N ASN A 89 -12.19 -3.26 -8.18
CA ASN A 89 -12.34 -3.43 -9.63
C ASN A 89 -12.03 -2.17 -10.47
N ILE A 90 -11.15 -1.29 -9.94
CA ILE A 90 -10.75 -0.08 -10.64
C ILE A 90 -9.70 -0.42 -11.70
N PRO A 91 -9.92 -0.08 -12.98
CA PRO A 91 -8.91 -0.22 -14.01
C PRO A 91 -7.75 0.74 -13.72
N MET A 92 -6.53 0.21 -13.55
CA MET A 92 -5.38 1.00 -13.14
C MET A 92 -4.07 0.54 -13.77
N MET A 93 -3.10 1.43 -13.81
CA MET A 93 -1.69 1.19 -14.12
C MET A 93 -0.83 1.91 -13.08
N TYR A 94 0.33 1.39 -12.80
CA TYR A 94 1.27 2.05 -11.90
C TYR A 94 2.49 2.53 -12.68
N ASP A 95 2.65 3.85 -12.81
CA ASP A 95 3.85 4.48 -13.37
C ASP A 95 4.97 4.45 -12.34
N ILE A 96 5.94 3.55 -12.52
CA ILE A 96 7.07 3.36 -11.60
C ILE A 96 8.29 4.23 -11.94
N VAL A 97 8.17 5.11 -12.93
CA VAL A 97 9.15 6.17 -13.17
C VAL A 97 8.83 7.37 -12.29
N SER A 98 7.56 7.80 -12.28
CA SER A 98 7.07 8.92 -11.49
C SER A 98 6.58 8.54 -10.08
N ASP A 99 6.41 7.24 -9.79
CA ASP A 99 5.84 6.71 -8.54
C ASP A 99 4.38 7.16 -8.35
N GLU A 100 3.56 7.07 -9.42
CA GLU A 100 2.18 7.55 -9.45
C GLU A 100 1.20 6.47 -9.93
N LEU A 101 0.03 6.39 -9.28
CA LEU A 101 -1.04 5.48 -9.66
C LEU A 101 -1.96 6.16 -10.66
N VAL A 102 -2.13 5.53 -11.82
CA VAL A 102 -3.00 5.96 -12.90
C VAL A 102 -4.24 5.10 -12.91
N ILE A 103 -5.41 5.71 -12.99
CA ILE A 103 -6.69 5.01 -13.16
C ILE A 103 -7.44 5.55 -14.37
N THR A 104 -8.38 4.77 -14.88
CA THR A 104 -9.34 5.27 -15.87
C THR A 104 -10.41 6.12 -15.18
N HIS A 105 -10.69 7.30 -15.72
CA HIS A 105 -11.79 8.16 -15.24
C HIS A 105 -13.15 7.47 -15.41
N ALA A 106 -14.15 7.87 -14.65
CA ALA A 106 -15.51 7.31 -14.69
C ALA A 106 -16.14 7.33 -16.11
N ASN A 107 -15.78 8.32 -16.95
CA ASN A 107 -16.23 8.39 -18.33
C ASN A 107 -15.68 7.29 -19.25
N GLY A 108 -14.71 6.48 -18.79
CA GLY A 108 -14.12 5.36 -19.51
C GLY A 108 -13.10 5.73 -20.61
N TYR A 109 -12.87 6.99 -20.88
CA TYR A 109 -12.01 7.44 -21.99
C TYR A 109 -10.68 8.05 -21.55
N GLU A 110 -10.65 8.70 -20.40
CA GLU A 110 -9.49 9.44 -19.93
C GLU A 110 -8.77 8.69 -18.81
N ASN A 111 -7.47 8.83 -18.76
CA ASN A 111 -6.68 8.38 -17.64
C ASN A 111 -6.37 9.56 -16.72
N ILE A 112 -6.43 9.33 -15.42
CA ILE A 112 -6.13 10.32 -14.40
C ILE A 112 -5.12 9.79 -13.39
N LEU A 113 -4.33 10.71 -12.85
CA LEU A 113 -3.40 10.47 -11.76
C LEU A 113 -4.09 10.65 -10.42
N LEU A 114 -3.98 9.65 -9.56
CA LEU A 114 -4.35 9.81 -8.16
C LEU A 114 -3.30 10.62 -7.40
N GLN A 115 -3.74 11.39 -6.43
CA GLN A 115 -2.83 12.12 -5.53
C GLN A 115 -2.14 11.11 -4.61
N SER A 116 -0.85 10.82 -4.87
CA SER A 116 -0.09 9.80 -4.13
C SER A 116 -0.17 9.92 -2.60
N PRO A 117 -0.20 11.12 -1.96
CA PRO A 117 -0.37 11.23 -0.52
C PRO A 117 -1.70 10.69 0.01
N LYS A 118 -2.76 10.67 -0.81
CA LYS A 118 -4.07 10.15 -0.45
C LYS A 118 -4.23 8.65 -0.73
N VAL A 119 -3.31 8.05 -1.50
CA VAL A 119 -3.27 6.60 -1.75
C VAL A 119 -2.57 5.91 -0.60
N LYS A 120 -3.29 5.14 0.21
CA LYS A 120 -2.71 4.38 1.32
C LYS A 120 -2.09 3.07 0.84
N TYR A 121 -2.82 2.33 0.02
CA TYR A 121 -2.36 1.10 -0.64
C TYR A 121 -3.16 0.82 -1.91
N PHE A 122 -2.63 -0.01 -2.77
CA PHE A 122 -3.34 -0.59 -3.91
C PHE A 122 -2.81 -1.98 -4.23
N SER A 123 -3.66 -2.80 -4.86
CA SER A 123 -3.26 -4.10 -5.40
C SER A 123 -3.29 -4.06 -6.93
N LEU A 124 -2.26 -4.59 -7.54
CA LEU A 124 -2.12 -4.67 -8.99
C LEU A 124 -1.48 -6.02 -9.35
N HIS A 125 -2.14 -6.82 -10.18
CA HIS A 125 -1.80 -8.23 -10.34
C HIS A 125 -1.73 -8.93 -8.97
N ASP A 126 -0.71 -9.71 -8.70
CA ASP A 126 -0.48 -10.39 -7.42
C ASP A 126 0.36 -9.57 -6.43
N HIS A 127 0.52 -8.27 -6.69
CA HIS A 127 1.33 -7.37 -5.89
C HIS A 127 0.48 -6.43 -5.04
N ASN A 128 0.96 -6.20 -3.80
CA ASN A 128 0.33 -5.29 -2.85
C ASN A 128 1.28 -4.11 -2.55
N PHE A 129 0.98 -2.98 -3.13
CA PHE A 129 1.75 -1.76 -2.93
C PHE A 129 1.15 -0.94 -1.78
N LYS A 130 1.99 -0.57 -0.84
CA LYS A 130 1.62 0.34 0.25
C LYS A 130 2.53 1.57 0.21
N ARG A 131 1.94 2.74 0.45
CA ARG A 131 2.69 3.98 0.61
C ARG A 131 3.32 4.03 1.99
N PHE A 132 4.60 4.38 2.02
CA PHE A 132 5.36 4.59 3.25
C PHE A 132 6.02 5.96 3.24
N GLU A 133 6.12 6.57 4.40
CA GLU A 133 6.77 7.86 4.59
C GLU A 133 8.13 7.70 5.27
N SER A 134 9.13 8.33 4.68
CA SER A 134 10.50 8.37 5.19
C SER A 134 10.54 8.96 6.60
N GLY A 135 11.26 8.33 7.49
CA GLY A 135 11.41 8.78 8.88
C GLY A 135 10.20 8.54 9.79
N GLN A 136 9.11 7.97 9.25
CA GLN A 136 7.93 7.60 10.04
C GLN A 136 7.77 6.07 10.10
N GLU A 137 7.21 5.46 9.05
CA GLU A 137 6.97 4.00 8.99
C GLU A 137 8.19 3.22 8.49
N ILE A 138 9.09 3.88 7.76
CA ILE A 138 10.35 3.35 7.24
C ILE A 138 11.52 4.23 7.68
N ASN A 139 12.75 3.74 7.51
CA ASN A 139 13.94 4.48 7.91
C ASN A 139 14.07 5.82 7.15
N ALA A 140 14.70 6.81 7.77
CA ALA A 140 14.90 8.13 7.17
C ALA A 140 15.78 8.13 5.90
N ASP A 141 16.59 7.10 5.69
CA ASP A 141 17.41 6.89 4.48
C ASP A 141 16.63 6.23 3.33
N MET A 142 15.44 5.72 3.60
CA MET A 142 14.53 5.19 2.58
C MET A 142 13.65 6.31 2.04
N LYS A 143 13.39 6.33 0.74
CA LYS A 143 12.57 7.37 0.11
C LYS A 143 11.08 7.13 0.36
N THR A 144 10.34 8.20 0.63
CA THR A 144 8.86 8.18 0.60
C THR A 144 8.36 7.67 -0.74
N GLY A 145 7.30 6.86 -0.75
CA GLY A 145 6.69 6.32 -1.96
C GLY A 145 6.06 4.95 -1.77
N PHE A 146 5.73 4.29 -2.88
CA PHE A 146 5.10 2.98 -2.86
C PHE A 146 6.13 1.86 -2.82
N TYR A 147 5.85 0.89 -1.95
CA TYR A 147 6.64 -0.33 -1.78
C TYR A 147 5.75 -1.54 -1.92
N ASP A 148 6.19 -2.51 -2.71
CA ASP A 148 5.56 -3.80 -2.84
C ASP A 148 5.84 -4.64 -1.59
N GLN A 149 4.79 -5.09 -0.92
CA GLN A 149 4.85 -5.92 0.29
C GLN A 149 4.88 -7.40 -0.11
N VAL A 150 6.04 -7.90 -0.51
CA VAL A 150 6.19 -9.26 -1.04
C VAL A 150 6.17 -10.34 0.04
N TYR A 151 6.34 -9.95 1.31
CA TYR A 151 6.24 -10.88 2.46
C TYR A 151 5.84 -10.12 3.73
N THR A 152 4.84 -10.65 4.45
CA THR A 152 4.24 -10.03 5.66
C THR A 152 4.12 -11.00 6.83
N GLY A 153 5.16 -11.80 7.10
CA GLY A 153 5.27 -12.65 8.28
C GLY A 153 5.69 -11.88 9.54
N LYS A 154 6.35 -12.57 10.48
CA LYS A 154 7.02 -11.96 11.64
C LYS A 154 8.07 -10.93 11.16
N THR A 155 8.84 -11.34 10.17
CA THR A 155 9.71 -10.47 9.38
C THR A 155 8.93 -9.90 8.19
N LYS A 156 9.22 -8.67 7.76
CA LYS A 156 8.57 -8.04 6.59
C LYS A 156 9.59 -7.77 5.51
N ILE A 157 9.17 -7.97 4.25
CA ILE A 157 10.01 -7.64 3.08
C ILE A 157 9.27 -6.59 2.25
N LEU A 158 9.95 -5.48 1.99
CA LEU A 158 9.50 -4.43 1.08
C LEU A 158 10.41 -4.40 -0.14
N VAL A 159 9.80 -4.21 -1.30
CA VAL A 159 10.52 -4.02 -2.56
C VAL A 159 10.13 -2.67 -3.16
N ARG A 160 11.09 -1.78 -3.35
CA ARG A 160 10.88 -0.59 -4.14
C ARG A 160 11.22 -0.91 -5.60
N ARG A 161 10.20 -0.85 -6.44
CA ARG A 161 10.32 -1.08 -7.88
C ARG A 161 10.38 0.26 -8.60
N ILE A 162 11.39 0.48 -9.39
CA ILE A 162 11.56 1.71 -10.16
C ILE A 162 11.96 1.41 -11.60
N LYS A 163 11.62 2.30 -12.50
CA LYS A 163 12.20 2.43 -13.82
C LYS A 163 12.82 3.82 -13.97
N GLN A 164 13.77 3.95 -14.86
CA GLN A 164 14.41 5.24 -15.18
C GLN A 164 14.31 5.45 -16.68
N ARG A 165 13.75 6.59 -17.08
CA ARG A 165 13.74 6.97 -18.49
C ARG A 165 15.15 7.36 -18.93
N GLN A 166 15.66 6.68 -19.92
CA GLN A 166 16.96 6.94 -20.54
C GLN A 166 16.77 7.16 -22.04
N GLU A 167 17.44 8.15 -22.58
CA GLU A 167 17.44 8.39 -24.03
C GLU A 167 18.68 7.79 -24.67
N LYS A 168 18.49 7.14 -25.82
CA LYS A 168 19.54 6.58 -26.61
C LYS A 168 19.31 6.97 -28.08
N ILE A 169 20.39 7.33 -28.79
CA ILE A 169 20.35 7.58 -30.24
C ILE A 169 20.64 6.26 -30.94
N VAL A 170 19.68 5.79 -31.73
CA VAL A 170 19.82 4.61 -32.59
C VAL A 170 19.41 5.02 -34.00
N GLU A 171 20.26 4.81 -34.99
CA GLU A 171 19.99 5.15 -36.40
C GLU A 171 19.48 6.59 -36.57
N LYS A 172 20.12 7.56 -35.94
CA LYS A 172 19.76 8.99 -35.94
C LYS A 172 18.37 9.32 -35.32
N LYS A 173 17.72 8.37 -34.65
CA LYS A 173 16.48 8.58 -33.92
C LYS A 173 16.72 8.50 -32.42
N VAL A 174 16.12 9.44 -31.68
CA VAL A 174 16.11 9.34 -30.21
C VAL A 174 15.06 8.32 -29.77
N ILE A 175 15.51 7.31 -29.05
CA ILE A 175 14.63 6.31 -28.42
C ILE A 175 14.72 6.43 -26.91
N ALA A 176 13.60 6.30 -26.21
CA ALA A 176 13.58 6.20 -24.76
C ALA A 176 13.60 4.72 -24.34
N LEU A 177 14.39 4.39 -23.34
CA LEU A 177 14.47 3.10 -22.68
C LEU A 177 14.01 3.26 -21.24
N PHE A 178 13.46 2.20 -20.66
CA PHE A 178 12.97 2.21 -19.29
C PHE A 178 13.56 1.04 -18.47
N PRO A 179 14.89 1.00 -18.25
CA PRO A 179 15.50 -0.05 -17.44
C PRO A 179 14.95 -0.06 -16.02
N GLY A 180 14.49 -1.24 -15.61
CA GLY A 180 13.94 -1.47 -14.28
C GLY A 180 15.01 -1.82 -13.25
N LYS A 181 14.78 -1.42 -11.99
CA LYS A 181 15.62 -1.77 -10.85
C LYS A 181 14.77 -2.00 -9.61
N ASN A 182 15.04 -3.08 -8.87
CA ASN A 182 14.38 -3.43 -7.64
C ASN A 182 15.33 -3.27 -6.46
N PHE A 183 14.88 -2.58 -5.41
CA PHE A 183 15.59 -2.44 -4.14
C PHE A 183 14.84 -3.23 -3.08
N TYR A 184 15.54 -4.13 -2.42
CA TYR A 184 14.97 -5.03 -1.41
C TYR A 184 15.33 -4.58 -0.01
N TYR A 185 14.35 -4.56 0.87
CA TYR A 185 14.49 -4.18 2.27
C TYR A 185 13.87 -5.25 3.15
N VAL A 186 14.61 -5.70 4.16
CA VAL A 186 14.15 -6.69 5.14
C VAL A 186 14.03 -6.01 6.49
N LYS A 187 12.87 -6.11 7.13
CA LYS A 187 12.66 -5.57 8.48
C LYS A 187 13.21 -6.55 9.51
N LYS A 188 14.10 -6.07 10.38
CA LYS A 188 14.62 -6.80 11.53
C LYS A 188 14.75 -5.84 12.70
N ASP A 189 14.37 -6.25 13.90
CA ASP A 189 14.49 -5.46 15.14
C ASP A 189 13.93 -4.02 14.99
N GLY A 190 12.76 -3.90 14.33
CA GLY A 190 12.09 -2.62 14.11
C GLY A 190 12.59 -1.78 12.93
N ARG A 191 13.76 -2.08 12.35
CA ARG A 191 14.38 -1.32 11.25
C ARG A 191 14.41 -2.09 9.94
N TYR A 192 14.43 -1.36 8.83
CA TYR A 192 14.62 -1.92 7.50
C TYR A 192 16.08 -1.89 7.09
N TYR A 193 16.57 -2.99 6.52
CA TYR A 193 17.94 -3.14 6.04
C TYR A 193 17.94 -3.45 4.54
N SER A 194 18.74 -2.70 3.79
CA SER A 194 18.88 -2.91 2.35
C SER A 194 19.62 -4.21 2.05
N VAL A 195 19.03 -5.03 1.16
CA VAL A 195 19.59 -6.32 0.73
C VAL A 195 19.95 -6.26 -0.75
N HIS A 196 21.18 -5.89 -1.05
CA HIS A 196 21.69 -5.82 -2.42
C HIS A 196 22.48 -7.07 -2.86
N SER A 197 22.90 -7.92 -1.92
CA SER A 197 23.70 -9.12 -2.18
C SER A 197 23.39 -10.25 -1.20
N LYS A 198 23.81 -11.48 -1.54
CA LYS A 198 23.75 -12.62 -0.63
C LYS A 198 24.57 -12.37 0.65
N LYS A 199 25.67 -11.61 0.54
CA LYS A 199 26.51 -11.23 1.69
C LYS A 199 25.76 -10.29 2.63
N SER A 200 25.11 -9.24 2.10
CA SER A 200 24.33 -8.29 2.92
C SER A 200 23.15 -8.98 3.62
N PHE A 201 22.50 -9.94 2.96
CA PHE A 201 21.43 -10.72 3.60
C PHE A 201 21.96 -11.54 4.79
N PHE A 202 23.02 -12.31 4.61
CA PHE A 202 23.58 -13.14 5.69
C PHE A 202 24.21 -12.34 6.83
N ALA A 203 24.57 -11.09 6.61
CA ALA A 203 25.00 -10.21 7.68
C ALA A 203 23.86 -9.86 8.66
N LEU A 204 22.62 -9.92 8.21
CA LEU A 204 21.44 -9.72 9.07
C LEU A 204 21.13 -10.94 9.93
N PHE A 205 21.45 -12.16 9.44
CA PHE A 205 21.10 -13.43 10.08
C PHE A 205 22.33 -14.35 10.22
N PRO A 206 23.36 -13.95 11.00
CA PRO A 206 24.61 -14.68 11.07
C PRO A 206 24.47 -16.09 11.69
N GLU A 207 23.62 -16.21 12.70
CA GLU A 207 23.39 -17.47 13.44
C GLU A 207 22.72 -18.54 12.58
N GLN A 208 21.70 -18.15 11.80
CA GLN A 208 20.89 -19.04 10.96
C GLN A 208 21.49 -19.26 9.56
N LYS A 209 22.65 -18.70 9.27
CA LYS A 209 23.28 -18.70 7.94
C LYS A 209 23.42 -20.10 7.32
N LYS A 210 23.68 -21.12 8.11
CA LYS A 210 23.82 -22.51 7.64
C LYS A 210 22.49 -23.07 7.16
N GLU A 211 21.44 -22.90 7.96
CA GLU A 211 20.09 -23.37 7.66
C GLU A 211 19.49 -22.62 6.45
N LEU A 212 19.64 -21.30 6.39
CA LEU A 212 19.17 -20.49 5.27
C LEU A 212 19.89 -20.82 3.95
N ARG A 213 21.16 -21.20 4.00
CA ARG A 213 21.89 -21.72 2.82
C ARG A 213 21.40 -23.09 2.38
N LYS A 214 21.07 -23.95 3.34
CA LYS A 214 20.50 -25.27 3.08
C LYS A 214 19.16 -25.12 2.38
N GLU A 215 18.28 -24.27 2.89
CA GLU A 215 16.96 -23.97 2.33
C GLU A 215 17.03 -23.54 0.85
N LEU A 216 17.93 -22.60 0.50
CA LEU A 216 18.13 -22.22 -0.89
C LEU A 216 18.60 -23.35 -1.81
N ARG A 217 19.39 -24.31 -1.29
CA ARG A 217 19.87 -25.45 -2.06
C ARG A 217 18.77 -26.46 -2.31
N GLU A 218 17.98 -26.77 -1.27
CA GLU A 218 16.86 -27.69 -1.34
C GLU A 218 15.79 -27.20 -2.33
N ASN A 219 15.49 -25.91 -2.29
CA ASN A 219 14.57 -25.27 -3.24
C ASN A 219 15.19 -24.95 -4.61
N ARG A 220 16.48 -25.29 -4.83
CA ARG A 220 17.21 -25.01 -6.09
C ARG A 220 17.22 -23.55 -6.53
N ILE A 221 17.11 -22.62 -5.58
CA ILE A 221 17.05 -21.18 -5.86
C ILE A 221 18.47 -20.58 -5.91
N LYS A 222 18.80 -19.96 -7.06
CA LYS A 222 20.07 -19.24 -7.22
C LYS A 222 19.86 -17.75 -6.96
N PHE A 223 20.43 -17.21 -5.89
CA PHE A 223 20.26 -15.81 -5.45
C PHE A 223 20.50 -14.76 -6.55
N ARG A 224 21.49 -14.97 -7.43
CA ARG A 224 21.78 -14.04 -8.53
C ARG A 224 20.71 -14.04 -9.63
N LYS A 225 20.10 -15.21 -9.90
CA LYS A 225 19.09 -15.37 -10.98
C LYS A 225 17.71 -14.96 -10.50
N ASN A 226 17.35 -15.31 -9.26
CA ASN A 226 16.05 -15.01 -8.67
C ASN A 226 16.23 -14.48 -7.25
N ARG A 227 16.60 -13.19 -7.17
CA ARG A 227 16.91 -12.53 -5.89
C ARG A 227 15.70 -12.44 -5.00
N GLU A 228 14.56 -12.07 -5.55
CA GLU A 228 13.32 -11.89 -4.80
C GLU A 228 12.87 -13.18 -4.14
N ALA A 229 12.69 -14.24 -4.93
CA ALA A 229 12.34 -15.55 -4.39
C ALA A 229 13.37 -16.05 -3.36
N ALA A 230 14.66 -15.82 -3.59
CA ALA A 230 15.69 -16.20 -2.63
C ALA A 230 15.54 -15.47 -1.28
N ILE A 231 15.25 -14.17 -1.29
CA ILE A 231 15.05 -13.38 -0.08
C ILE A 231 13.78 -13.85 0.63
N ILE A 232 12.67 -14.03 -0.09
CA ILE A 232 11.39 -14.50 0.47
C ILE A 232 11.56 -15.86 1.13
N THR A 233 12.15 -16.86 0.43
CA THR A 233 12.37 -18.21 0.95
C THR A 233 13.23 -18.20 2.20
N MET A 234 14.33 -17.43 2.21
CA MET A 234 15.20 -17.34 3.38
C MET A 234 14.52 -16.66 4.57
N VAL A 235 13.73 -15.63 4.35
CA VAL A 235 13.02 -14.94 5.43
C VAL A 235 11.88 -15.81 5.98
N ALA A 236 11.13 -16.50 5.13
CA ALA A 236 10.12 -17.46 5.57
C ALA A 236 10.73 -18.54 6.46
N ARG A 237 11.87 -19.10 6.04
CA ARG A 237 12.59 -20.10 6.85
C ARG A 237 13.10 -19.53 8.17
N TYR A 238 13.61 -18.29 8.16
CA TYR A 238 14.03 -17.61 9.39
C TYR A 238 12.85 -17.43 10.36
N ASP A 239 11.69 -16.99 9.87
CA ASP A 239 10.50 -16.83 10.70
C ASP A 239 10.02 -18.16 11.31
N GLU A 240 10.15 -19.28 10.58
CA GLU A 240 9.86 -20.64 11.11
C GLU A 240 10.82 -21.03 12.23
N LEU A 241 12.13 -20.85 12.03
CA LEU A 241 13.15 -21.17 13.03
C LEU A 241 13.05 -20.33 14.31
N THR A 242 12.46 -19.12 14.21
CA THR A 242 12.31 -18.21 15.35
C THR A 242 10.91 -18.20 15.97
N LYS A 243 10.01 -19.07 15.51
CA LYS A 243 8.72 -19.35 16.17
C LYS A 243 8.82 -20.35 17.33
N GLN A 244 9.94 -21.07 17.39
CA GLN A 244 10.29 -21.95 18.48
C GLN A 244 11.02 -21.15 19.57
#